data_0fbb01b40eef5889b48b5a3a4d08d7c5
#
_entry.id   0fbb01b40eef5889b48b5a3a4d08d7c5
#
_cell.length_a   1.000
_cell.length_b   1.000
_cell.length_c   1.000
_cell.angle_alpha   90.00
_cell.angle_beta   90.00
_cell.angle_gamma   90.00
#
_symmetry.space_group_name_H-M   'P 1'
#
loop_
_entity.id
_entity.type
_entity.pdbx_description
1 polymer ?
#
loop_
_entity_poly.entity_id
_entity_poly.type
_entity_poly.pdbx_seq_one_letter_code
_entity_poly.pdbx_strand_id
1 'polypeptide(L)'
;KLGSGEKDYLKIGFLARTEAEEAACPDLEVNVLLRIEDVTSKVNAGITAQTSAAEANQMKKAAMSALEKQCSTASGNRCDVVTLYSGGSYHLYEYKKYTDIRLVMAPEFGAAFFGGDPENFTFPRYNLDICFFRAYEGGKPAHVKHFFRWSKDGVKEGDLVFVPGNPGSTGRLMTMTELEFSRDVAMPMGLRRMEGLIRTLEAFGRRGQEQKRIAGEELPLACDIGLKH
;
A
#
# COMPACT_ATOMS: atom_id res chain seq x y z
N LYS A 1 -4.57 2.60 -17.36
CA LYS A 1 -4.76 2.09 -18.74
C LYS A 1 -5.87 1.03 -18.85
N LEU A 2 -6.20 0.32 -17.77
CA LEU A 2 -7.31 -0.64 -17.75
C LEU A 2 -8.70 0.04 -17.62
N GLY A 3 -8.74 1.30 -17.25
CA GLY A 3 -9.94 2.11 -17.11
C GLY A 3 -10.17 3.12 -18.24
N SER A 4 -9.64 2.90 -19.44
CA SER A 4 -9.80 3.82 -20.57
C SER A 4 -9.95 3.10 -21.92
N GLY A 5 -10.67 3.72 -22.86
CA GLY A 5 -10.89 3.19 -24.19
C GLY A 5 -12.16 2.32 -24.30
N GLU A 6 -12.22 1.46 -25.32
CA GLU A 6 -13.38 0.58 -25.57
C GLU A 6 -13.65 -0.44 -24.46
N LYS A 7 -12.59 -0.80 -23.69
CA LYS A 7 -12.67 -1.72 -22.55
C LYS A 7 -12.39 -0.97 -21.24
N ASP A 8 -13.35 -0.11 -20.85
CA ASP A 8 -13.30 0.56 -19.55
C ASP A 8 -13.77 -0.40 -18.44
N TYR A 9 -12.82 -1.13 -17.87
CA TYR A 9 -13.09 -2.13 -16.81
C TYR A 9 -13.64 -1.51 -15.51
N LEU A 10 -13.46 -0.22 -15.28
CA LEU A 10 -14.11 0.46 -14.15
C LEU A 10 -15.62 0.49 -14.32
N LYS A 11 -16.12 0.58 -15.57
CA LYS A 11 -17.57 0.62 -15.86
C LYS A 11 -18.19 -0.75 -16.04
N ILE A 12 -17.47 -1.70 -16.61
CA ILE A 12 -18.05 -3.00 -17.02
C ILE A 12 -17.58 -4.17 -16.15
N GLY A 13 -16.64 -3.93 -15.24
CA GLY A 13 -15.95 -5.01 -14.53
C GLY A 13 -15.04 -5.83 -15.44
N PHE A 14 -14.37 -6.83 -14.86
CA PHE A 14 -13.53 -7.75 -15.60
C PHE A 14 -13.60 -9.16 -15.00
N LEU A 15 -13.70 -10.15 -15.84
CA LEU A 15 -13.61 -11.57 -15.46
C LEU A 15 -12.91 -12.35 -16.56
N ALA A 16 -11.73 -12.88 -16.28
CA ALA A 16 -11.04 -13.86 -17.11
C ALA A 16 -11.57 -15.26 -16.77
N ARG A 17 -12.01 -16.00 -17.78
CA ARG A 17 -12.47 -17.39 -17.63
C ARG A 17 -11.34 -18.38 -17.81
N THR A 18 -10.27 -17.97 -18.48
CA THR A 18 -9.07 -18.74 -18.74
C THR A 18 -7.82 -17.92 -18.46
N GLU A 19 -6.67 -18.56 -18.22
CA GLU A 19 -5.39 -17.89 -18.02
C GLU A 19 -4.98 -17.02 -19.22
N ALA A 20 -5.41 -17.37 -20.43
CA ALA A 20 -5.11 -16.60 -21.63
C ALA A 20 -5.88 -15.27 -21.74
N GLU A 21 -7.00 -15.15 -21.02
CA GLU A 21 -7.83 -13.94 -20.97
C GLU A 21 -7.39 -12.96 -19.90
N GLU A 22 -6.51 -13.37 -18.98
CA GLU A 22 -6.06 -12.54 -17.88
C GLU A 22 -5.33 -11.28 -18.38
N ALA A 23 -5.67 -10.14 -17.82
CA ALA A 23 -5.12 -8.85 -18.25
C ALA A 23 -3.83 -8.52 -17.52
N ALA A 24 -2.73 -8.32 -18.26
CA ALA A 24 -1.45 -7.96 -17.71
C ALA A 24 -1.47 -6.60 -17.00
N CYS A 25 -0.87 -6.52 -15.82
CA CYS A 25 -0.71 -5.32 -15.01
C CYS A 25 0.77 -4.99 -14.85
N PRO A 26 1.41 -4.36 -15.85
CA PRO A 26 2.87 -4.21 -15.92
C PRO A 26 3.47 -3.33 -14.81
N ASP A 27 2.65 -2.48 -14.19
CA ASP A 27 3.09 -1.56 -13.12
C ASP A 27 2.83 -2.14 -11.72
N LEU A 28 2.31 -3.36 -11.64
CA LEU A 28 2.01 -4.03 -10.39
C LEU A 28 3.10 -5.04 -10.04
N GLU A 29 3.53 -5.05 -8.78
CA GLU A 29 4.42 -6.07 -8.24
C GLU A 29 3.87 -6.64 -6.93
N VAL A 30 4.17 -7.89 -6.67
CA VAL A 30 3.88 -8.58 -5.42
C VAL A 30 5.17 -9.11 -4.82
N ASN A 31 5.35 -8.85 -3.53
CA ASN A 31 6.56 -9.22 -2.81
C ASN A 31 6.23 -10.26 -1.73
N VAL A 32 6.91 -11.39 -1.75
CA VAL A 32 6.79 -12.45 -0.74
C VAL A 32 8.00 -12.41 0.17
N LEU A 33 7.78 -12.17 1.47
CA LEU A 33 8.84 -12.13 2.46
C LEU A 33 9.50 -13.50 2.59
N LEU A 34 10.82 -13.53 2.41
CA LEU A 34 11.65 -14.75 2.53
C LEU A 34 12.39 -14.80 3.87
N ARG A 35 12.96 -13.68 4.30
CA ARG A 35 13.84 -13.61 5.46
C ARG A 35 13.79 -12.25 6.13
N ILE A 36 13.94 -12.25 7.45
CA ILE A 36 14.16 -11.06 8.27
C ILE A 36 15.47 -11.28 9.04
N GLU A 37 16.36 -10.28 9.01
CA GLU A 37 17.61 -10.26 9.75
C GLU A 37 17.71 -8.99 10.58
N ASP A 38 18.02 -9.11 11.87
CA ASP A 38 18.33 -7.94 12.70
C ASP A 38 19.71 -7.37 12.30
N VAL A 39 19.72 -6.15 11.81
CA VAL A 39 20.93 -5.42 11.38
C VAL A 39 21.19 -4.17 12.22
N THR A 40 20.55 -4.08 13.38
CA THR A 40 20.64 -2.91 14.28
C THR A 40 22.08 -2.54 14.61
N SER A 41 22.90 -3.53 14.93
CA SER A 41 24.33 -3.30 15.22
C SER A 41 25.12 -2.80 14.01
N LYS A 42 24.80 -3.32 12.82
CA LYS A 42 25.45 -2.90 11.56
C LYS A 42 25.06 -1.47 11.18
N VAL A 43 23.80 -1.08 11.35
CA VAL A 43 23.31 0.28 11.06
C VAL A 43 23.88 1.31 12.03
N ASN A 44 24.10 0.95 13.30
CA ASN A 44 24.66 1.83 14.32
C ASN A 44 26.20 1.76 14.42
N ALA A 45 26.86 0.99 13.56
CA ALA A 45 28.31 0.84 13.61
C ALA A 45 29.03 2.19 13.43
N GLY A 46 29.99 2.48 14.28
CA GLY A 46 30.79 3.71 14.23
C GLY A 46 30.11 4.95 14.82
N ILE A 47 28.85 4.86 15.26
CA ILE A 47 28.15 5.96 15.93
C ILE A 47 28.52 5.93 17.42
N THR A 48 29.04 7.05 17.93
CA THR A 48 29.48 7.21 19.34
C THR A 48 28.69 8.36 20.00
N ALA A 49 28.88 8.52 21.30
CA ALA A 49 28.28 9.62 22.06
C ALA A 49 28.74 11.02 21.58
N GLN A 50 29.88 11.11 20.88
CA GLN A 50 30.44 12.34 20.32
C GLN A 50 29.92 12.64 18.91
N THR A 51 29.27 11.69 18.25
CA THR A 51 28.69 11.86 16.90
C THR A 51 27.48 12.78 16.98
N SER A 52 27.48 13.85 16.20
CA SER A 52 26.31 14.74 16.13
C SER A 52 25.08 14.01 15.58
N ALA A 53 23.89 14.48 15.94
CA ALA A 53 22.62 13.88 15.46
C ALA A 53 22.52 13.90 13.92
N ALA A 54 23.02 14.93 13.26
CA ALA A 54 23.01 15.05 11.80
C ALA A 54 23.95 14.01 11.15
N GLU A 55 25.16 13.87 11.66
CA GLU A 55 26.13 12.87 11.19
C GLU A 55 25.63 11.45 11.46
N ALA A 56 25.08 11.18 12.66
CA ALA A 56 24.51 9.88 12.99
C ALA A 56 23.39 9.49 12.01
N ASN A 57 22.49 10.42 11.67
CA ASN A 57 21.44 10.18 10.68
C ASN A 57 22.00 9.89 9.28
N GLN A 58 23.04 10.60 8.88
CA GLN A 58 23.69 10.37 7.59
C GLN A 58 24.38 9.02 7.55
N MET A 59 25.11 8.66 8.60
CA MET A 59 25.77 7.34 8.74
C MET A 59 24.75 6.20 8.69
N LYS A 60 23.64 6.31 9.43
CA LYS A 60 22.56 5.32 9.43
C LYS A 60 21.97 5.13 8.01
N LYS A 61 21.62 6.23 7.32
CA LYS A 61 21.11 6.16 5.96
C LYS A 61 22.08 5.49 4.99
N ALA A 62 23.37 5.83 5.09
CA ALA A 62 24.41 5.22 4.27
C ALA A 62 24.56 3.72 4.54
N ALA A 63 24.56 3.33 5.84
CA ALA A 63 24.64 1.93 6.24
C ALA A 63 23.43 1.12 5.77
N MET A 64 22.21 1.66 5.91
CA MET A 64 20.98 1.02 5.43
C MET A 64 21.04 0.78 3.92
N SER A 65 21.34 1.82 3.13
CA SER A 65 21.48 1.69 1.67
C SER A 65 22.56 0.69 1.24
N ALA A 66 23.68 0.64 1.97
CA ALA A 66 24.75 -0.32 1.69
C ALA A 66 24.29 -1.76 1.95
N LEU A 67 23.57 -2.01 3.04
CA LEU A 67 23.02 -3.33 3.39
C LEU A 67 21.96 -3.79 2.39
N GLU A 68 21.06 -2.91 1.98
CA GLU A 68 20.04 -3.18 0.95
C GLU A 68 20.70 -3.55 -0.38
N LYS A 69 21.66 -2.74 -0.82
CA LYS A 69 22.41 -2.99 -2.05
C LYS A 69 23.21 -4.30 -2.02
N GLN A 70 23.89 -4.58 -0.90
CA GLN A 70 24.64 -5.82 -0.71
C GLN A 70 23.72 -7.04 -0.80
N CYS A 71 22.60 -7.00 -0.10
CA CYS A 71 21.60 -8.07 -0.12
C CYS A 71 21.03 -8.27 -1.52
N SER A 72 20.56 -7.20 -2.17
CA SER A 72 19.96 -7.28 -3.50
C SER A 72 20.95 -7.77 -4.56
N THR A 73 22.21 -7.36 -4.48
CA THR A 73 23.26 -7.82 -5.40
C THR A 73 23.58 -9.30 -5.21
N ALA A 74 23.60 -9.77 -3.96
CA ALA A 74 23.94 -11.15 -3.65
C ALA A 74 22.82 -12.13 -3.96
N SER A 75 21.55 -11.73 -3.75
CA SER A 75 20.39 -12.63 -3.87
C SER A 75 19.59 -12.44 -5.16
N GLY A 76 19.72 -11.30 -5.83
CA GLY A 76 18.82 -10.90 -6.93
C GLY A 76 17.41 -10.51 -6.47
N ASN A 77 17.16 -10.53 -5.17
CA ASN A 77 15.86 -10.23 -4.56
C ASN A 77 15.72 -8.73 -4.20
N ARG A 78 14.52 -8.31 -3.86
CA ARG A 78 14.29 -7.01 -3.24
C ARG A 78 14.68 -7.08 -1.76
N CYS A 79 15.47 -6.12 -1.32
CA CYS A 79 15.91 -6.02 0.07
C CYS A 79 15.67 -4.60 0.58
N ASP A 80 14.96 -4.49 1.71
CA ASP A 80 14.62 -3.22 2.34
C ASP A 80 15.03 -3.27 3.83
N VAL A 81 15.64 -2.21 4.34
CA VAL A 81 15.87 -2.06 5.79
C VAL A 81 14.71 -1.34 6.43
N VAL A 82 13.97 -2.05 7.26
CA VAL A 82 12.80 -1.54 7.98
C VAL A 82 13.24 -1.00 9.34
N THR A 83 12.90 0.26 9.60
CA THR A 83 13.13 0.91 10.89
C THR A 83 11.94 0.65 11.81
N LEU A 84 12.19 0.07 12.96
CA LEU A 84 11.19 -0.23 13.97
C LEU A 84 11.41 0.62 15.24
N TYR A 85 10.32 0.82 15.99
CA TYR A 85 10.35 1.51 17.29
C TYR A 85 11.04 2.89 17.22
N SER A 86 10.69 3.68 16.20
CA SER A 86 11.27 5.03 15.98
C SER A 86 12.80 5.05 15.92
N GLY A 87 13.43 4.00 15.38
CA GLY A 87 14.87 3.87 15.26
C GLY A 87 15.54 3.07 16.41
N GLY A 88 14.74 2.41 17.23
CA GLY A 88 15.22 1.50 18.27
C GLY A 88 15.78 0.19 17.72
N SER A 89 15.31 -0.26 16.56
CA SER A 89 15.86 -1.40 15.84
C SER A 89 15.74 -1.26 14.33
N TYR A 90 16.61 -2.00 13.62
CA TYR A 90 16.68 -2.03 12.16
C TYR A 90 16.72 -3.47 11.69
N HIS A 91 15.81 -3.84 10.79
CA HIS A 91 15.71 -5.20 10.29
C HIS A 91 15.78 -5.21 8.77
N LEU A 92 16.65 -6.04 8.20
CA LEU A 92 16.76 -6.27 6.77
C LEU A 92 15.73 -7.31 6.35
N TYR A 93 14.81 -6.90 5.50
CA TYR A 93 13.76 -7.74 4.92
C TYR A 93 14.13 -8.10 3.51
N GLU A 94 14.18 -9.39 3.21
CA GLU A 94 14.44 -9.91 1.87
C GLU A 94 13.15 -10.48 1.28
N TYR A 95 12.78 -10.03 0.07
CA TYR A 95 11.54 -10.41 -0.60
C TYR A 95 11.82 -11.01 -1.97
N LYS A 96 11.17 -12.13 -2.27
CA LYS A 96 11.00 -12.58 -3.65
C LYS A 96 9.96 -11.69 -4.32
N LYS A 97 10.36 -11.09 -5.44
CA LYS A 97 9.52 -10.18 -6.21
C LYS A 97 8.90 -10.89 -7.41
N TYR A 98 7.60 -10.69 -7.61
CA TYR A 98 6.87 -11.09 -8.81
C TYR A 98 6.41 -9.84 -9.53
N THR A 99 6.72 -9.74 -10.83
CA THR A 99 6.41 -8.57 -11.68
C THR A 99 5.46 -8.91 -12.83
N ASP A 100 5.27 -10.19 -13.17
CA ASP A 100 4.19 -10.62 -14.10
C ASP A 100 2.93 -10.86 -13.26
N ILE A 101 2.18 -9.79 -13.05
CA ILE A 101 0.91 -9.83 -12.32
C ILE A 101 -0.21 -9.60 -13.31
N ARG A 102 -1.25 -10.43 -13.23
CA ARG A 102 -2.40 -10.36 -14.13
C ARG A 102 -3.70 -10.28 -13.36
N LEU A 103 -4.60 -9.43 -13.84
CA LEU A 103 -5.93 -9.29 -13.30
C LEU A 103 -6.77 -10.48 -13.74
N VAL A 104 -7.41 -11.13 -12.79
CA VAL A 104 -8.31 -12.27 -13.00
C VAL A 104 -9.77 -11.83 -12.90
N MET A 105 -10.10 -11.05 -11.87
CA MET A 105 -11.44 -10.54 -11.65
C MET A 105 -11.41 -9.20 -10.91
N ALA A 106 -12.24 -8.27 -11.36
CA ALA A 106 -12.61 -7.07 -10.63
C ALA A 106 -14.06 -6.72 -10.96
N PRO A 107 -14.92 -6.36 -10.00
CA PRO A 107 -16.25 -5.86 -10.26
C PRO A 107 -16.18 -4.46 -10.92
N GLU A 108 -17.28 -4.02 -11.51
CA GLU A 108 -17.41 -2.61 -11.92
C GLU A 108 -17.41 -1.72 -10.67
N PHE A 109 -17.00 -0.47 -10.86
CA PHE A 109 -16.84 0.49 -9.76
C PHE A 109 -18.13 0.72 -8.96
N GLY A 110 -19.30 0.71 -9.63
CA GLY A 110 -20.56 0.89 -8.95
C GLY A 110 -20.93 -0.21 -7.96
N ALA A 111 -20.47 -1.44 -8.19
CA ALA A 111 -20.62 -2.55 -7.23
C ALA A 111 -19.49 -2.57 -6.21
N ALA A 112 -18.25 -2.24 -6.62
CA ALA A 112 -17.10 -2.23 -5.75
C ALA A 112 -17.20 -1.15 -4.66
N PHE A 113 -17.76 0.00 -4.99
CA PHE A 113 -17.91 1.15 -4.10
C PHE A 113 -19.40 1.55 -3.92
N PHE A 114 -20.26 0.54 -3.75
CA PHE A 114 -21.67 0.74 -3.51
C PHE A 114 -21.91 1.46 -2.19
N GLY A 115 -22.72 2.53 -2.20
CA GLY A 115 -22.97 3.38 -1.04
C GLY A 115 -21.96 4.52 -0.86
N GLY A 116 -20.84 4.52 -1.58
CA GLY A 116 -19.84 5.58 -1.57
C GLY A 116 -19.17 5.81 -0.22
N ASP A 117 -18.59 6.99 -0.03
CA ASP A 117 -17.87 7.39 1.20
C ASP A 117 -18.74 7.29 2.48
N PRO A 118 -20.03 7.67 2.48
CA PRO A 118 -20.84 7.58 3.70
C PRO A 118 -20.95 6.17 4.27
N GLU A 119 -20.95 5.15 3.42
CA GLU A 119 -21.08 3.75 3.84
C GLU A 119 -19.75 3.01 3.97
N ASN A 120 -18.64 3.61 3.58
CA ASN A 120 -17.32 2.96 3.59
C ASN A 120 -16.87 2.52 4.99
N PHE A 121 -17.36 3.17 6.05
CA PHE A 121 -17.02 2.87 7.44
C PHE A 121 -18.21 2.40 8.28
N THR A 122 -19.30 2.02 7.63
CA THR A 122 -20.50 1.52 8.34
C THR A 122 -20.57 -0.01 8.31
N PHE A 123 -21.39 -0.56 9.20
CA PHE A 123 -21.74 -1.97 9.22
C PHE A 123 -23.28 -2.09 9.38
N PRO A 124 -23.94 -2.91 8.57
CA PRO A 124 -23.43 -3.75 7.48
C PRO A 124 -23.05 -2.94 6.24
N ARG A 125 -22.07 -3.42 5.47
CA ARG A 125 -21.59 -2.82 4.23
C ARG A 125 -21.84 -3.76 3.05
N TYR A 126 -22.48 -3.26 2.00
CA TYR A 126 -22.98 -4.08 0.89
C TYR A 126 -22.20 -3.95 -0.42
N ASN A 127 -21.02 -3.38 -0.39
CA ASN A 127 -20.17 -3.29 -1.57
C ASN A 127 -19.36 -4.57 -1.80
N LEU A 128 -19.05 -4.84 -3.08
CA LEU A 128 -18.18 -5.94 -3.50
C LEU A 128 -16.75 -5.41 -3.74
N ASP A 129 -16.12 -4.93 -2.68
CA ASP A 129 -14.76 -4.37 -2.69
C ASP A 129 -13.72 -5.49 -2.65
N ILE A 130 -13.65 -6.26 -3.74
CA ILE A 130 -12.75 -7.41 -3.87
C ILE A 130 -12.25 -7.52 -5.31
N CYS A 131 -10.94 -7.81 -5.48
CA CYS A 131 -10.39 -8.17 -6.78
C CYS A 131 -9.39 -9.32 -6.64
N PHE A 132 -9.20 -10.07 -7.73
CA PHE A 132 -8.24 -11.16 -7.78
C PHE A 132 -7.20 -10.91 -8.85
N PHE A 133 -5.95 -11.09 -8.44
CA PHE A 133 -4.78 -11.10 -9.31
C PHE A 133 -4.10 -12.44 -9.24
N ARG A 134 -3.38 -12.80 -10.31
CA ARG A 134 -2.51 -13.97 -10.34
C ARG A 134 -1.09 -13.53 -10.63
N ALA A 135 -0.14 -14.04 -9.85
CA ALA A 135 1.28 -13.86 -10.09
C ALA A 135 1.79 -14.97 -11.00
N TYR A 136 2.68 -14.63 -11.91
CA TYR A 136 3.32 -15.53 -12.85
C TYR A 136 4.85 -15.55 -12.66
N GLU A 137 5.44 -16.70 -12.92
CA GLU A 137 6.88 -16.93 -12.93
C GLU A 137 7.23 -17.82 -14.12
N GLY A 138 8.14 -17.35 -15.00
CA GLY A 138 8.51 -18.10 -16.19
C GLY A 138 7.32 -18.40 -17.13
N GLY A 139 6.33 -17.53 -17.20
CA GLY A 139 5.14 -17.65 -18.04
C GLY A 139 4.07 -18.64 -17.53
N LYS A 140 4.21 -19.14 -16.29
CA LYS A 140 3.25 -20.03 -15.64
C LYS A 140 2.77 -19.41 -14.32
N PRO A 141 1.57 -19.74 -13.82
CA PRO A 141 1.14 -19.36 -12.49
C PRO A 141 2.20 -19.68 -11.44
N ALA A 142 2.53 -18.71 -10.60
CA ALA A 142 3.54 -18.87 -9.58
C ALA A 142 3.11 -19.90 -8.54
N HIS A 143 4.02 -20.82 -8.21
CA HIS A 143 3.78 -21.81 -7.18
C HIS A 143 4.33 -21.31 -5.84
N VAL A 144 3.44 -21.05 -4.88
CA VAL A 144 3.82 -20.57 -3.54
C VAL A 144 3.68 -21.70 -2.52
N LYS A 145 4.66 -21.80 -1.62
CA LYS A 145 4.69 -22.85 -0.58
C LYS A 145 3.65 -22.60 0.52
N HIS A 146 3.42 -21.34 0.87
CA HIS A 146 2.53 -20.93 1.94
C HIS A 146 1.43 -20.03 1.38
N PHE A 147 0.18 -20.39 1.65
CA PHE A 147 -0.99 -19.64 1.23
C PHE A 147 -2.15 -19.89 2.19
N PHE A 148 -3.10 -18.98 2.23
CA PHE A 148 -4.33 -19.15 2.96
C PHE A 148 -5.30 -20.03 2.17
N ARG A 149 -5.88 -21.01 2.83
CA ARG A 149 -6.93 -21.84 2.22
C ARG A 149 -8.24 -21.07 2.28
N TRP A 150 -8.98 -21.12 1.17
CA TRP A 150 -10.33 -20.57 1.14
C TRP A 150 -11.26 -21.39 2.06
N SER A 151 -11.91 -20.72 3.03
CA SER A 151 -12.93 -21.34 3.85
C SER A 151 -14.24 -21.47 3.08
N LYS A 152 -14.82 -22.68 3.05
CA LYS A 152 -16.11 -22.92 2.44
C LYS A 152 -17.27 -22.62 3.41
N ASP A 153 -16.99 -22.65 4.71
CA ASP A 153 -17.98 -22.53 5.77
C ASP A 153 -18.13 -21.10 6.30
N GLY A 154 -17.25 -20.18 5.83
CA GLY A 154 -17.22 -18.79 6.32
C GLY A 154 -16.73 -18.69 7.76
N VAL A 155 -17.20 -17.66 8.48
CA VAL A 155 -16.92 -17.41 9.90
C VAL A 155 -18.25 -17.33 10.66
N LYS A 156 -18.21 -17.69 11.94
CA LYS A 156 -19.36 -17.64 12.86
C LYS A 156 -19.06 -16.69 14.01
N GLU A 157 -20.11 -16.21 14.66
CA GLU A 157 -19.96 -15.42 15.87
C GLU A 157 -19.19 -16.20 16.95
N GLY A 158 -18.18 -15.57 17.54
CA GLY A 158 -17.29 -16.18 18.52
C GLY A 158 -16.03 -16.84 17.95
N ASP A 159 -15.91 -16.98 16.62
CA ASP A 159 -14.68 -17.50 16.00
C ASP A 159 -13.51 -16.54 16.19
N LEU A 160 -12.32 -17.10 16.48
CA LEU A 160 -11.09 -16.31 16.46
C LEU A 160 -10.67 -16.05 15.01
N VAL A 161 -10.59 -14.77 14.66
CA VAL A 161 -10.20 -14.33 13.32
C VAL A 161 -8.97 -13.45 13.37
N PHE A 162 -8.20 -13.45 12.28
CA PHE A 162 -7.03 -12.61 12.08
C PHE A 162 -7.21 -11.80 10.81
N VAL A 163 -6.87 -10.52 10.85
CA VAL A 163 -6.81 -9.65 9.67
C VAL A 163 -5.32 -9.35 9.41
N PRO A 164 -4.63 -10.16 8.61
CA PRO A 164 -3.23 -9.90 8.27
C PRO A 164 -3.14 -8.76 7.26
N GLY A 165 -2.12 -7.91 7.40
CA GLY A 165 -1.90 -6.82 6.48
C GLY A 165 -0.85 -5.84 7.00
N ASN A 166 -0.55 -4.85 6.17
CA ASN A 166 0.35 -3.76 6.52
C ASN A 166 -0.50 -2.48 6.67
N PRO A 167 -0.93 -2.11 7.89
CA PRO A 167 -1.62 -0.85 8.09
C PRO A 167 -0.68 0.32 7.74
N GLY A 168 -1.23 1.44 7.27
CA GLY A 168 -0.45 2.61 6.88
C GLY A 168 0.30 3.20 8.07
N SER A 169 -0.43 3.74 9.03
CA SER A 169 0.11 4.24 10.30
C SER A 169 -0.93 4.22 11.40
N THR A 170 -0.48 4.08 12.62
CA THR A 170 -1.34 4.22 13.80
C THR A 170 -0.62 5.09 14.82
N GLY A 171 -1.31 6.11 15.36
CA GLY A 171 -0.83 6.88 16.51
C GLY A 171 -1.25 6.19 17.79
N ARG A 172 -0.28 5.68 18.57
CA ARG A 172 -0.53 5.07 19.87
C ARG A 172 0.48 5.61 20.87
N LEU A 173 0.06 5.72 22.14
CA LEU A 173 0.93 6.17 23.23
C LEU A 173 1.54 7.56 22.95
N MET A 174 0.77 8.45 22.34
CA MET A 174 1.20 9.84 22.13
C MET A 174 1.21 10.58 23.45
N THR A 175 2.18 11.46 23.60
CA THR A 175 2.20 12.41 24.71
C THR A 175 1.11 13.48 24.55
N MET A 176 0.73 14.15 25.63
CA MET A 176 -0.26 15.24 25.56
C MET A 176 0.17 16.35 24.60
N THR A 177 1.45 16.71 24.62
CA THR A 177 2.02 17.74 23.73
C THR A 177 1.95 17.33 22.26
N GLU A 178 2.17 16.04 21.92
CA GLU A 178 2.01 15.54 20.55
C GLU A 178 0.55 15.58 20.10
N LEU A 179 -0.39 15.26 21.00
CA LEU A 179 -1.82 15.35 20.70
C LEU A 179 -2.25 16.82 20.47
N GLU A 180 -1.80 17.75 21.30
CA GLU A 180 -2.04 19.18 21.13
C GLU A 180 -1.46 19.70 19.82
N PHE A 181 -0.22 19.36 19.49
CA PHE A 181 0.41 19.71 18.22
C PHE A 181 -0.37 19.13 17.03
N SER A 182 -0.79 17.88 17.12
CA SER A 182 -1.60 17.23 16.10
C SER A 182 -2.91 17.98 15.86
N ARG A 183 -3.65 18.27 16.94
CA ARG A 183 -4.94 18.98 16.89
C ARG A 183 -4.81 20.42 16.39
N ASP A 184 -3.85 21.16 16.90
CA ASP A 184 -3.81 22.63 16.73
C ASP A 184 -2.98 23.04 15.50
N VAL A 185 -2.06 22.19 15.02
CA VAL A 185 -1.14 22.52 13.94
C VAL A 185 -1.24 21.52 12.77
N ALA A 186 -0.96 20.24 13.02
CA ALA A 186 -0.78 19.26 11.94
C ALA A 186 -2.09 18.99 11.20
N MET A 187 -3.19 18.73 11.91
CA MET A 187 -4.51 18.47 11.30
C MET A 187 -5.05 19.69 10.53
N PRO A 188 -5.10 20.90 11.09
CA PRO A 188 -5.57 22.07 10.34
C PRO A 188 -4.73 22.38 9.11
N MET A 189 -3.41 22.13 9.16
CA MET A 189 -2.54 22.29 8.00
C MET A 189 -2.81 21.22 6.95
N GLY A 190 -3.00 19.98 7.38
CA GLY A 190 -3.38 18.86 6.52
C GLY A 190 -4.69 19.09 5.78
N LEU A 191 -5.74 19.50 6.51
CA LEU A 191 -7.05 19.82 5.93
C LEU A 191 -6.97 20.93 4.88
N ARG A 192 -6.30 22.06 5.19
CA ARG A 192 -6.10 23.15 4.21
C ARG A 192 -5.37 22.69 2.95
N ARG A 193 -4.37 21.80 3.10
CA ARG A 193 -3.67 21.23 1.95
C ARG A 193 -4.61 20.38 1.12
N MET A 194 -5.43 19.52 1.75
CA MET A 194 -6.39 18.68 1.05
C MET A 194 -7.46 19.48 0.31
N GLU A 195 -8.04 20.49 0.95
CA GLU A 195 -8.97 21.41 0.28
C GLU A 195 -8.35 22.10 -0.94
N GLY A 196 -7.07 22.48 -0.84
CA GLY A 196 -6.33 23.04 -1.96
C GLY A 196 -6.14 22.04 -3.10
N LEU A 197 -5.83 20.79 -2.78
CA LEU A 197 -5.68 19.72 -3.75
C LEU A 197 -7.00 19.42 -4.45
N ILE A 198 -8.10 19.24 -3.70
CA ILE A 198 -9.44 19.00 -4.24
C ILE A 198 -9.83 20.11 -5.22
N ARG A 199 -9.71 21.38 -4.80
CA ARG A 199 -10.00 22.53 -5.68
C ARG A 199 -9.17 22.51 -6.97
N THR A 200 -7.90 22.12 -6.87
CA THR A 200 -7.00 22.04 -8.03
C THR A 200 -7.42 20.92 -8.98
N LEU A 201 -7.73 19.74 -8.45
CA LEU A 201 -8.19 18.59 -9.25
C LEU A 201 -9.54 18.87 -9.92
N GLU A 202 -10.48 19.50 -9.21
CA GLU A 202 -11.75 19.93 -9.80
C GLU A 202 -11.55 20.92 -10.93
N ALA A 203 -10.70 21.95 -10.72
CA ALA A 203 -10.38 22.92 -11.76
C ALA A 203 -9.69 22.28 -12.96
N PHE A 204 -8.82 21.32 -12.74
CA PHE A 204 -8.18 20.52 -13.79
C PHE A 204 -9.22 19.69 -14.55
N GLY A 205 -10.11 19.01 -13.84
CA GLY A 205 -11.16 18.18 -14.43
C GLY A 205 -12.15 18.97 -15.33
N ARG A 206 -12.32 20.27 -15.09
CA ARG A 206 -13.16 21.16 -15.93
C ARG A 206 -12.56 21.47 -17.30
N ARG A 207 -11.27 21.14 -17.54
CA ARG A 207 -10.57 21.45 -18.79
C ARG A 207 -10.91 20.50 -19.95
N GLY A 208 -11.47 19.30 -19.64
CA GLY A 208 -11.84 18.33 -20.66
C GLY A 208 -12.18 16.96 -20.07
N GLN A 209 -12.65 16.06 -20.94
CA GLN A 209 -13.14 14.74 -20.52
C GLN A 209 -12.02 13.85 -19.96
N GLU A 210 -10.82 13.88 -20.57
CA GLU A 210 -9.67 13.11 -20.10
C GLU A 210 -9.14 13.67 -18.78
N GLN A 211 -9.07 15.00 -18.62
CA GLN A 211 -8.71 15.66 -17.38
C GLN A 211 -9.70 15.34 -16.26
N LYS A 212 -10.99 15.25 -16.58
CA LYS A 212 -12.02 14.85 -15.63
C LYS A 212 -11.85 13.39 -15.19
N ARG A 213 -11.47 12.50 -16.10
CA ARG A 213 -11.17 11.10 -15.78
C ARG A 213 -9.98 10.99 -14.84
N ILE A 214 -8.86 11.65 -15.17
CA ILE A 214 -7.65 11.67 -14.35
C ILE A 214 -7.95 12.27 -12.97
N ALA A 215 -8.62 13.41 -12.90
CA ALA A 215 -9.02 14.01 -11.63
C ALA A 215 -9.92 13.09 -10.79
N GLY A 216 -10.79 12.33 -11.45
CA GLY A 216 -11.70 11.37 -10.78
C GLY A 216 -10.99 10.15 -10.21
N GLU A 217 -9.83 9.77 -10.73
CA GLU A 217 -8.98 8.72 -10.16
C GLU A 217 -8.25 9.19 -8.89
N GLU A 218 -7.91 10.48 -8.80
CA GLU A 218 -7.17 11.07 -7.69
C GLU A 218 -8.07 11.68 -6.58
N LEU A 219 -9.28 12.13 -6.93
CA LEU A 219 -10.21 12.78 -6.01
C LEU A 219 -10.67 11.89 -4.85
N PRO A 220 -11.04 10.61 -5.05
CA PRO A 220 -11.42 9.72 -3.96
C PRO A 220 -10.29 9.55 -2.94
N LEU A 221 -9.05 9.44 -3.42
CA LEU A 221 -7.86 9.31 -2.57
C LEU A 221 -7.64 10.57 -1.71
N ALA A 222 -7.88 11.75 -2.27
CA ALA A 222 -7.78 13.02 -1.55
C ALA A 222 -8.91 13.20 -0.52
N CYS A 223 -10.14 12.80 -0.86
CA CYS A 223 -11.29 12.85 0.05
C CYS A 223 -11.14 11.86 1.21
N ASP A 224 -10.73 10.63 0.95
CA ASP A 224 -10.50 9.61 1.97
C ASP A 224 -9.45 10.02 3.01
N ILE A 225 -8.41 10.73 2.60
CA ILE A 225 -7.38 11.25 3.52
C ILE A 225 -7.93 12.42 4.34
N GLY A 226 -8.81 13.25 3.77
CA GLY A 226 -9.41 14.41 4.44
C GLY A 226 -10.50 14.04 5.46
N LEU A 227 -11.20 12.93 5.28
CA LEU A 227 -12.27 12.47 6.18
C LEU A 227 -11.80 11.61 7.36
N LYS A 228 -10.53 11.17 7.35
CA LYS A 228 -9.95 10.31 8.41
C LYS A 228 -9.36 11.09 9.61
N HIS A 229 -9.64 12.37 9.69
CA HIS A 229 -9.23 13.27 10.77
C HIS A 229 -10.46 14.03 11.31
#